data_593eb5576b11452cdafb27ec4ad8633b
#
_entry.id   593eb5576b11452cdafb27ec4ad8633b
#
_cell.length_a   1.000
_cell.length_b   1.000
_cell.length_c   1.000
_cell.angle_alpha   90.00
_cell.angle_beta   90.00
_cell.angle_gamma   90.00
#
_symmetry.space_group_name_H-M   'P 1'
#
loop_
_entity.id
_entity.type
_entity.pdbx_description
1 polymer ?
#
loop_
_entity_poly.entity_id
_entity_poly.type
_entity_poly.pdbx_seq_one_letter_code
_entity_poly.pdbx_strand_id
1 'polypeptide(L)'
;SKLAAKRASDEPVYPPEEQVFNALRQCALENVKVVILGQDPYHGAGQAHGLSFSVPHGVAVPPSLKNIYKELANSIPGFITPEHGCLEHWAQQGVLLLNTVLTVTKGQAHSHADIGWQTFTTKVLETVAQSQPNVVFMLWGAHAQKFAKQIRQIDCKHHLILNAPHPSPLSAHRGFFGCHHFLHGNEWLVKKGLSPIDWQV
;
A
#
# COMPACT_ATOMS: atom_id res chain seq x y z
N SER A 1 3.72 7.78 24.99
CA SER A 1 4.37 7.60 23.67
C SER A 1 4.38 8.91 22.89
N LYS A 2 5.29 9.06 21.90
CA LYS A 2 5.32 10.24 21.01
C LYS A 2 3.99 10.44 20.27
N LEU A 3 3.34 9.36 19.87
CA LEU A 3 2.02 9.42 19.23
C LEU A 3 0.93 9.93 20.18
N ALA A 4 0.93 9.48 21.44
CA ALA A 4 -0.02 9.98 22.43
C ALA A 4 0.12 11.51 22.65
N ALA A 5 1.36 12.01 22.69
CA ALA A 5 1.61 13.45 22.76
C ALA A 5 1.09 14.19 21.53
N LYS A 6 1.24 13.63 20.32
CA LYS A 6 0.69 14.20 19.09
C LYS A 6 -0.84 14.22 19.08
N ARG A 7 -1.49 13.16 19.57
CA ARG A 7 -2.97 13.10 19.69
C ARG A 7 -3.52 14.01 20.78
N ALA A 8 -2.73 14.33 21.80
CA ALA A 8 -3.12 15.25 22.88
C ALA A 8 -2.95 16.74 22.47
N SER A 9 -2.32 17.04 21.32
CA SER A 9 -2.26 18.39 20.78
C SER A 9 -3.60 18.78 20.14
N ASP A 10 -3.85 20.07 19.99
CA ASP A 10 -5.07 20.59 19.37
C ASP A 10 -5.17 20.31 17.86
N GLU A 11 -4.13 19.74 17.26
CA GLU A 11 -4.12 19.40 15.84
C GLU A 11 -4.62 17.97 15.59
N PRO A 12 -5.61 17.77 14.70
CA PRO A 12 -6.09 16.43 14.37
C PRO A 12 -5.00 15.53 13.79
N VAL A 13 -4.99 14.27 14.19
CA VAL A 13 -4.10 13.22 13.68
C VAL A 13 -4.93 12.21 12.88
N TYR A 14 -4.47 11.88 11.68
CA TYR A 14 -5.10 10.92 10.79
C TYR A 14 -4.26 9.65 10.60
N PRO A 15 -4.89 8.50 10.32
CA PRO A 15 -6.33 8.24 10.43
C PRO A 15 -6.81 8.26 11.89
N PRO A 16 -8.14 8.14 12.15
CA PRO A 16 -8.68 7.89 13.48
C PRO A 16 -7.98 6.71 14.14
N GLU A 17 -7.91 6.72 15.48
CA GLU A 17 -7.11 5.75 16.24
C GLU A 17 -7.48 4.30 15.95
N GLU A 18 -8.77 4.02 15.85
CA GLU A 18 -9.32 2.70 15.54
C GLU A 18 -8.96 2.19 14.13
N GLN A 19 -8.51 3.08 13.22
CA GLN A 19 -8.16 2.74 11.84
C GLN A 19 -6.64 2.66 11.58
N VAL A 20 -5.80 3.04 12.53
CA VAL A 20 -4.34 3.07 12.36
C VAL A 20 -3.78 1.72 11.86
N PHE A 21 -4.29 0.61 12.39
CA PHE A 21 -3.87 -0.75 12.04
C PHE A 21 -4.84 -1.47 11.10
N ASN A 22 -5.64 -0.74 10.35
CA ASN A 22 -6.68 -1.32 9.51
C ASN A 22 -6.11 -2.27 8.43
N ALA A 23 -4.95 -1.96 7.85
CA ALA A 23 -4.27 -2.82 6.89
C ALA A 23 -3.98 -4.21 7.46
N LEU A 24 -3.54 -4.29 8.73
CA LEU A 24 -3.23 -5.54 9.41
C LEU A 24 -4.49 -6.29 9.86
N ARG A 25 -5.57 -5.57 10.15
CA ARG A 25 -6.85 -6.21 10.51
C ARG A 25 -7.58 -6.80 9.32
N GLN A 26 -7.51 -6.14 8.17
CA GLN A 26 -8.21 -6.58 6.96
C GLN A 26 -7.44 -7.63 6.16
N CYS A 27 -6.14 -7.75 6.35
CA CYS A 27 -5.30 -8.73 5.68
C CYS A 27 -4.45 -9.47 6.73
N ALA A 28 -4.92 -10.63 7.17
CA ALA A 28 -4.18 -11.47 8.11
C ALA A 28 -2.87 -11.97 7.49
N LEU A 29 -1.85 -12.17 8.33
CA LEU A 29 -0.49 -12.56 7.90
C LEU A 29 -0.50 -13.79 6.96
N GLU A 30 -1.23 -14.81 7.34
CA GLU A 30 -1.36 -16.07 6.59
C GLU A 30 -2.04 -15.92 5.23
N ASN A 31 -2.74 -14.83 5.00
CA ASN A 31 -3.46 -14.55 3.76
C ASN A 31 -2.70 -13.60 2.81
N VAL A 32 -1.57 -13.02 3.25
CA VAL A 32 -0.82 -12.06 2.44
C VAL A 32 -0.29 -12.71 1.17
N LYS A 33 -0.73 -12.24 0.02
CA LYS A 33 -0.25 -12.62 -1.33
C LYS A 33 0.48 -11.47 -2.03
N VAL A 34 0.05 -10.25 -1.78
CA VAL A 34 0.61 -9.04 -2.37
C VAL A 34 0.83 -7.99 -1.29
N VAL A 35 1.94 -7.28 -1.34
CA VAL A 35 2.19 -6.08 -0.54
C VAL A 35 2.29 -4.89 -1.47
N ILE A 36 1.49 -3.86 -1.21
CA ILE A 36 1.60 -2.55 -1.85
C ILE A 36 2.01 -1.56 -0.79
N LEU A 37 3.22 -1.01 -0.92
CA LEU A 37 3.81 -0.15 0.09
C LEU A 37 3.61 1.33 -0.26
N GLY A 38 2.88 2.04 0.60
CA GLY A 38 2.76 3.50 0.58
C GLY A 38 3.74 4.17 1.54
N GLN A 39 3.75 5.50 1.59
CA GLN A 39 4.66 6.27 2.45
C GLN A 39 3.97 6.69 3.75
N ASP A 40 3.10 7.67 3.72
CA ASP A 40 2.32 8.16 4.85
C ASP A 40 0.84 8.32 4.48
N PRO A 41 -0.07 8.40 5.46
CA PRO A 41 -1.49 8.56 5.19
C PRO A 41 -1.79 9.88 4.50
N TYR A 42 -2.92 9.94 3.81
CA TYR A 42 -3.48 11.22 3.36
C TYR A 42 -3.70 12.14 4.55
N HIS A 43 -3.31 13.41 4.42
CA HIS A 43 -3.39 14.40 5.49
C HIS A 43 -4.63 15.32 5.42
N GLY A 44 -5.50 15.11 4.44
CA GLY A 44 -6.80 15.76 4.34
C GLY A 44 -7.84 15.11 5.25
N ALA A 45 -8.79 15.90 5.74
CA ALA A 45 -9.86 15.39 6.59
C ALA A 45 -10.67 14.28 5.89
N GLY A 46 -10.92 13.17 6.58
CA GLY A 46 -11.75 12.07 6.10
C GLY A 46 -11.13 11.20 5.00
N GLN A 47 -9.89 11.44 4.58
CA GLN A 47 -9.26 10.68 3.49
C GLN A 47 -8.57 9.39 3.97
N ALA A 48 -7.77 9.46 5.02
CA ALA A 48 -7.04 8.29 5.51
C ALA A 48 -7.96 7.37 6.33
N HIS A 49 -7.90 6.06 6.05
CA HIS A 49 -8.60 5.04 6.81
C HIS A 49 -7.75 3.78 7.09
N GLY A 50 -6.44 3.93 7.06
CA GLY A 50 -5.49 2.88 7.45
C GLY A 50 -5.11 1.88 6.35
N LEU A 51 -5.47 2.14 5.10
CA LEU A 51 -5.05 1.38 3.92
C LEU A 51 -4.31 2.32 2.96
N SER A 52 -3.09 1.95 2.54
CA SER A 52 -2.31 2.77 1.61
C SER A 52 -3.07 3.03 0.30
N PHE A 53 -2.97 4.24 -0.22
CA PHE A 53 -3.65 4.73 -1.44
C PHE A 53 -5.18 4.80 -1.37
N SER A 54 -5.82 4.11 -0.44
CA SER A 54 -7.27 3.99 -0.32
C SER A 54 -7.89 5.19 0.40
N VAL A 55 -9.12 5.52 0.01
CA VAL A 55 -10.00 6.46 0.72
C VAL A 55 -11.36 5.80 0.97
N PRO A 56 -12.12 6.23 2.00
CA PRO A 56 -13.47 5.73 2.22
C PRO A 56 -14.42 6.02 1.06
N HIS A 57 -15.52 5.27 0.97
CA HIS A 57 -16.62 5.61 0.06
C HIS A 57 -17.10 7.05 0.32
N GLY A 58 -17.49 7.75 -0.74
CA GLY A 58 -17.96 9.15 -0.68
C GLY A 58 -16.83 10.19 -0.67
N VAL A 59 -15.58 9.78 -0.57
CA VAL A 59 -14.41 10.66 -0.66
C VAL A 59 -13.88 10.64 -2.10
N ALA A 60 -13.53 11.82 -2.61
CA ALA A 60 -12.98 11.94 -3.97
C ALA A 60 -11.71 11.09 -4.14
N VAL A 61 -11.62 10.38 -5.26
CA VAL A 61 -10.47 9.53 -5.59
C VAL A 61 -9.20 10.40 -5.73
N PRO A 62 -8.15 10.17 -4.91
CA PRO A 62 -6.93 10.95 -4.98
C PRO A 62 -6.16 10.79 -6.29
N PRO A 63 -5.31 11.75 -6.67
CA PRO A 63 -4.59 11.73 -7.95
C PRO A 63 -3.73 10.48 -8.18
N SER A 64 -2.99 10.01 -7.17
CA SER A 64 -2.19 8.79 -7.29
C SER A 64 -3.07 7.56 -7.53
N LEU A 65 -4.22 7.46 -6.86
CA LEU A 65 -5.14 6.35 -7.05
C LEU A 65 -5.84 6.40 -8.42
N LYS A 66 -6.14 7.58 -8.94
CA LYS A 66 -6.60 7.73 -10.33
C LYS A 66 -5.59 7.16 -11.33
N ASN A 67 -4.30 7.38 -11.10
CA ASN A 67 -3.23 6.83 -11.93
C ASN A 67 -3.10 5.32 -11.78
N ILE A 68 -3.30 4.78 -10.57
CA ILE A 68 -3.38 3.33 -10.34
C ILE A 68 -4.53 2.73 -11.16
N TYR A 69 -5.72 3.33 -11.10
CA TYR A 69 -6.88 2.87 -11.89
C TYR A 69 -6.63 2.98 -13.40
N LYS A 70 -5.95 4.03 -13.85
CA LYS A 70 -5.57 4.17 -15.26
C LYS A 70 -4.63 3.04 -15.71
N GLU A 71 -3.63 2.68 -14.90
CA GLU A 71 -2.74 1.55 -15.19
C GLU A 71 -3.50 0.21 -15.18
N LEU A 72 -4.42 0.02 -14.25
CA LEU A 72 -5.30 -1.17 -14.23
C LEU A 72 -6.15 -1.27 -15.50
N ALA A 73 -6.76 -0.17 -15.92
CA ALA A 73 -7.56 -0.15 -17.16
C ALA A 73 -6.73 -0.47 -18.41
N ASN A 74 -5.44 -0.10 -18.41
CA ASN A 74 -4.53 -0.40 -19.51
C ASN A 74 -4.02 -1.84 -19.52
N SER A 75 -3.87 -2.47 -18.35
CA SER A 75 -3.16 -3.75 -18.21
C SER A 75 -4.07 -4.94 -17.88
N ILE A 76 -5.24 -4.71 -17.30
CA ILE A 76 -6.18 -5.77 -16.91
C ILE A 76 -7.39 -5.76 -17.86
N PRO A 77 -7.56 -6.79 -18.68
CA PRO A 77 -8.71 -6.87 -19.57
C PRO A 77 -10.04 -6.84 -18.82
N GLY A 78 -10.95 -5.96 -19.25
CA GLY A 78 -12.27 -5.84 -18.65
C GLY A 78 -12.34 -5.02 -17.36
N PHE A 79 -11.22 -4.44 -16.88
CA PHE A 79 -11.24 -3.55 -15.73
C PHE A 79 -12.07 -2.30 -16.03
N ILE A 80 -13.03 -2.01 -15.17
CA ILE A 80 -13.88 -0.81 -15.26
C ILE A 80 -13.43 0.16 -14.17
N THR A 81 -13.03 1.36 -14.55
CA THR A 81 -12.59 2.40 -13.60
C THR A 81 -13.70 2.72 -12.61
N PRO A 82 -13.51 2.47 -11.30
CA PRO A 82 -14.52 2.72 -10.29
C PRO A 82 -14.71 4.22 -10.04
N GLU A 83 -15.89 4.59 -9.56
CA GLU A 83 -16.19 5.96 -9.14
C GLU A 83 -15.75 6.26 -7.70
N HIS A 84 -15.41 5.23 -6.92
CA HIS A 84 -14.93 5.34 -5.55
C HIS A 84 -13.45 4.94 -5.41
N GLY A 85 -12.84 5.29 -4.29
CA GLY A 85 -11.43 4.98 -3.97
C GLY A 85 -11.24 4.01 -2.81
N CYS A 86 -12.27 3.22 -2.45
CA CYS A 86 -12.15 2.25 -1.36
C CYS A 86 -11.56 0.93 -1.86
N LEU A 87 -10.38 0.54 -1.33
CA LEU A 87 -9.63 -0.65 -1.73
C LEU A 87 -9.77 -1.83 -0.75
N GLU A 88 -10.78 -1.81 0.11
CA GLU A 88 -11.00 -2.89 1.09
C GLU A 88 -11.16 -4.26 0.43
N HIS A 89 -11.78 -4.32 -0.75
CA HIS A 89 -11.92 -5.55 -1.52
C HIS A 89 -10.57 -6.19 -1.89
N TRP A 90 -9.55 -5.38 -2.16
CA TRP A 90 -8.19 -5.91 -2.36
C TRP A 90 -7.61 -6.47 -1.07
N ALA A 91 -7.75 -5.75 0.04
CA ALA A 91 -7.23 -6.18 1.34
C ALA A 91 -7.82 -7.52 1.77
N GLN A 92 -9.12 -7.72 1.58
CA GLN A 92 -9.84 -8.96 1.90
C GLN A 92 -9.38 -10.17 1.06
N GLN A 93 -8.73 -9.93 -0.08
CA GLN A 93 -8.18 -10.98 -0.94
C GLN A 93 -6.71 -11.33 -0.64
N GLY A 94 -6.07 -10.65 0.29
CA GLY A 94 -4.67 -10.87 0.64
C GLY A 94 -3.72 -9.79 0.10
N VAL A 95 -4.20 -8.59 -0.22
CA VAL A 95 -3.37 -7.43 -0.53
C VAL A 95 -3.13 -6.63 0.74
N LEU A 96 -1.91 -6.65 1.25
CA LEU A 96 -1.49 -5.80 2.38
C LEU A 96 -1.18 -4.39 1.88
N LEU A 97 -2.12 -3.48 2.11
CA LEU A 97 -2.01 -2.06 1.76
C LEU A 97 -1.39 -1.29 2.93
N LEU A 98 -0.07 -1.33 3.04
CA LEU A 98 0.68 -0.82 4.19
C LEU A 98 1.38 0.50 3.86
N ASN A 99 1.22 1.52 4.71
CA ASN A 99 2.09 2.69 4.71
C ASN A 99 3.30 2.45 5.63
N THR A 100 4.46 3.04 5.32
CA THR A 100 5.65 2.96 6.17
C THR A 100 5.53 3.80 7.43
N VAL A 101 4.74 4.89 7.37
CA VAL A 101 4.33 5.73 8.49
C VAL A 101 2.82 5.64 8.61
N LEU A 102 2.28 5.30 9.78
CA LEU A 102 0.87 4.96 9.93
C LEU A 102 -0.02 6.11 10.38
N THR A 103 0.56 7.25 10.75
CA THR A 103 -0.19 8.44 11.19
C THR A 103 0.42 9.71 10.61
N VAL A 104 -0.39 10.78 10.57
CA VAL A 104 0.01 12.09 10.07
C VAL A 104 -0.79 13.18 10.77
N THR A 105 -0.21 14.35 11.00
CA THR A 105 -0.95 15.55 11.44
C THR A 105 -1.73 16.15 10.26
N LYS A 106 -2.95 16.62 10.50
CA LYS A 106 -3.79 17.31 9.50
C LYS A 106 -2.99 18.35 8.72
N GLY A 107 -3.05 18.25 7.39
CA GLY A 107 -2.41 19.22 6.48
C GLY A 107 -0.88 19.19 6.43
N GLN A 108 -0.21 18.30 7.19
CA GLN A 108 1.24 18.30 7.35
C GLN A 108 1.84 16.97 6.88
N ALA A 109 2.06 16.82 5.58
CA ALA A 109 2.72 15.63 5.03
C ALA A 109 4.05 15.34 5.75
N HIS A 110 4.35 14.06 5.97
CA HIS A 110 5.55 13.56 6.64
C HIS A 110 5.76 13.99 8.09
N SER A 111 4.77 14.61 8.72
CA SER A 111 4.87 15.14 10.11
C SER A 111 5.15 14.09 11.18
N HIS A 112 4.94 12.80 10.89
CA HIS A 112 5.20 11.70 11.81
C HIS A 112 6.31 10.75 11.34
N ALA A 113 7.17 11.19 10.43
CA ALA A 113 8.28 10.38 9.92
C ALA A 113 9.27 9.93 11.02
N ASP A 114 9.42 10.72 12.09
CA ASP A 114 10.44 10.52 13.14
C ASP A 114 9.89 9.92 14.45
N ILE A 115 8.62 9.49 14.48
CA ILE A 115 8.03 8.98 15.74
C ILE A 115 8.18 7.48 15.96
N GLY A 116 8.82 6.76 15.04
CA GLY A 116 9.16 5.34 15.19
C GLY A 116 8.34 4.36 14.34
N TRP A 117 7.40 4.84 13.52
CA TRP A 117 6.59 3.98 12.67
C TRP A 117 7.40 3.10 11.72
N GLN A 118 8.48 3.64 11.15
CA GLN A 118 9.30 2.89 10.18
C GLN A 118 9.95 1.66 10.80
N THR A 119 10.34 1.69 12.08
CA THR A 119 10.85 0.51 12.78
C THR A 119 9.79 -0.57 12.88
N PHE A 120 8.56 -0.19 13.23
CA PHE A 120 7.42 -1.11 13.31
C PHE A 120 7.07 -1.70 11.94
N THR A 121 6.89 -0.86 10.93
CA THR A 121 6.47 -1.31 9.58
C THR A 121 7.57 -2.11 8.88
N THR A 122 8.84 -1.80 9.10
CA THR A 122 9.95 -2.65 8.65
C THR A 122 9.83 -4.04 9.25
N LYS A 123 9.53 -4.15 10.55
CA LYS A 123 9.35 -5.46 11.21
C LYS A 123 8.14 -6.22 10.67
N VAL A 124 7.06 -5.53 10.33
CA VAL A 124 5.90 -6.15 9.64
C VAL A 124 6.33 -6.73 8.29
N LEU A 125 7.05 -5.97 7.46
CA LEU A 125 7.52 -6.44 6.15
C LEU A 125 8.48 -7.63 6.27
N GLU A 126 9.41 -7.59 7.23
CA GLU A 126 10.30 -8.72 7.52
C GLU A 126 9.50 -9.97 7.92
N THR A 127 8.50 -9.81 8.79
CA THR A 127 7.65 -10.92 9.24
C THR A 127 6.88 -11.53 8.07
N VAL A 128 6.30 -10.71 7.19
CA VAL A 128 5.63 -11.19 5.97
C VAL A 128 6.62 -11.97 5.09
N ALA A 129 7.79 -11.41 4.81
CA ALA A 129 8.79 -12.04 3.96
C ALA A 129 9.35 -13.36 4.53
N GLN A 130 9.44 -13.48 5.86
CA GLN A 130 9.91 -14.70 6.55
C GLN A 130 8.83 -15.78 6.64
N SER A 131 7.57 -15.37 6.86
CA SER A 131 6.48 -16.31 7.21
C SER A 131 5.68 -16.77 6.00
N GLN A 132 5.66 -16.00 4.91
CA GLN A 132 4.87 -16.32 3.72
C GLN A 132 5.79 -16.75 2.58
N PRO A 133 5.51 -17.89 1.91
CA PRO A 133 6.46 -18.45 0.93
C PRO A 133 6.47 -17.73 -0.42
N ASN A 134 5.38 -17.14 -0.85
CA ASN A 134 5.25 -16.58 -2.22
C ASN A 134 4.47 -15.27 -2.17
N VAL A 135 5.17 -14.16 -1.98
CA VAL A 135 4.57 -12.82 -1.92
C VAL A 135 5.07 -11.95 -3.06
N VAL A 136 4.17 -11.18 -3.64
CA VAL A 136 4.49 -10.12 -4.61
C VAL A 136 4.63 -8.80 -3.85
N PHE A 137 5.80 -8.19 -3.91
CA PHE A 137 6.04 -6.85 -3.35
C PHE A 137 6.01 -5.81 -4.47
N MET A 138 5.04 -4.92 -4.46
CA MET A 138 4.93 -3.79 -5.39
C MET A 138 5.48 -2.55 -4.71
N LEU A 139 6.67 -2.12 -5.14
CA LEU A 139 7.43 -1.03 -4.54
C LEU A 139 7.50 0.15 -5.52
N TRP A 140 6.69 1.15 -5.26
CA TRP A 140 6.53 2.31 -6.14
C TRP A 140 7.24 3.55 -5.58
N GLY A 141 8.22 4.04 -6.35
CA GLY A 141 9.05 5.18 -5.99
C GLY A 141 10.24 4.84 -5.11
N ALA A 142 11.19 5.76 -5.04
CA ALA A 142 12.48 5.55 -4.35
C ALA A 142 12.33 5.20 -2.86
N HIS A 143 11.33 5.77 -2.19
CA HIS A 143 11.09 5.51 -0.76
C HIS A 143 10.72 4.04 -0.52
N ALA A 144 9.74 3.50 -1.26
CA ALA A 144 9.34 2.09 -1.13
C ALA A 144 10.46 1.13 -1.57
N GLN A 145 11.21 1.48 -2.62
CA GLN A 145 12.27 0.64 -3.17
C GLN A 145 13.46 0.43 -2.22
N LYS A 146 13.62 1.27 -1.20
CA LYS A 146 14.63 1.04 -0.14
C LYS A 146 14.43 -0.30 0.57
N PHE A 147 13.20 -0.77 0.68
CA PHE A 147 12.87 -2.06 1.31
C PHE A 147 13.22 -3.27 0.45
N ALA A 148 13.41 -3.10 -0.86
CA ALA A 148 13.77 -4.20 -1.77
C ALA A 148 15.05 -4.93 -1.34
N LYS A 149 16.06 -4.20 -0.87
CA LYS A 149 17.31 -4.79 -0.38
C LYS A 149 17.09 -5.63 0.87
N GLN A 150 16.31 -5.13 1.82
CA GLN A 150 16.00 -5.84 3.06
C GLN A 150 15.21 -7.12 2.78
N ILE A 151 14.19 -7.04 1.93
CA ILE A 151 13.41 -8.22 1.53
C ILE A 151 14.30 -9.27 0.87
N ARG A 152 15.22 -8.86 -0.03
CA ARG A 152 16.16 -9.78 -0.68
C ARG A 152 17.16 -10.46 0.28
N GLN A 153 17.47 -9.84 1.40
CA GLN A 153 18.38 -10.42 2.41
C GLN A 153 17.71 -11.49 3.26
N ILE A 154 16.38 -11.49 3.37
CA ILE A 154 15.64 -12.40 4.23
C ILE A 154 15.49 -13.79 3.60
N ASP A 155 15.23 -13.91 2.37
CA ASP A 155 15.21 -15.08 1.48
C ASP A 155 14.33 -14.77 0.26
N CYS A 156 14.91 -14.22 -0.77
CA CYS A 156 14.17 -13.70 -1.90
C CYS A 156 13.96 -14.70 -3.04
N LYS A 157 14.35 -15.94 -2.87
CA LYS A 157 14.14 -16.96 -3.90
C LYS A 157 12.66 -17.26 -4.15
N HIS A 158 11.82 -16.90 -3.19
CA HIS A 158 10.40 -17.23 -3.18
C HIS A 158 9.47 -16.03 -3.41
N HIS A 159 9.98 -14.80 -3.36
CA HIS A 159 9.18 -13.59 -3.55
C HIS A 159 9.42 -12.93 -4.90
N LEU A 160 8.40 -12.24 -5.41
CA LEU A 160 8.51 -11.38 -6.58
C LEU A 160 8.58 -9.92 -6.11
N ILE A 161 9.63 -9.20 -6.51
CA ILE A 161 9.77 -7.77 -6.24
C ILE A 161 9.61 -7.00 -7.54
N LEU A 162 8.57 -6.17 -7.61
CA LEU A 162 8.23 -5.34 -8.76
C LEU A 162 8.47 -3.86 -8.40
N ASN A 163 9.38 -3.22 -9.10
CA ASN A 163 9.74 -1.82 -8.91
C ASN A 163 9.23 -0.96 -10.05
N ALA A 164 8.62 0.17 -9.75
CA ALA A 164 8.22 1.20 -10.71
C ALA A 164 8.34 2.60 -10.09
N PRO A 165 8.34 3.67 -10.89
CA PRO A 165 8.13 5.02 -10.38
C PRO A 165 6.83 5.12 -9.59
N HIS A 166 6.72 6.12 -8.70
CA HIS A 166 5.51 6.34 -7.91
C HIS A 166 4.32 6.75 -8.81
N PRO A 167 3.08 6.32 -8.51
CA PRO A 167 1.88 6.65 -9.29
C PRO A 167 1.44 8.13 -9.19
N SER A 168 2.11 8.95 -8.38
CA SER A 168 1.86 10.39 -8.33
C SER A 168 1.89 11.02 -9.73
N PRO A 169 1.04 12.04 -10.01
CA PRO A 169 1.10 12.81 -11.26
C PRO A 169 2.50 13.37 -11.59
N LEU A 170 3.35 13.58 -10.58
CA LEU A 170 4.73 14.07 -10.75
C LEU A 170 5.68 13.03 -11.36
N SER A 171 5.36 11.74 -11.31
CA SER A 171 6.28 10.65 -11.67
C SER A 171 5.66 9.49 -12.44
N ALA A 172 4.35 9.35 -12.48
CA ALA A 172 3.68 8.22 -13.12
C ALA A 172 4.06 8.04 -14.60
N HIS A 173 4.24 9.14 -15.32
CA HIS A 173 4.65 9.16 -16.74
C HIS A 173 6.09 8.67 -16.97
N ARG A 174 6.89 8.54 -15.91
CA ARG A 174 8.30 8.09 -15.99
C ARG A 174 8.45 6.56 -15.98
N GLY A 175 7.33 5.81 -16.03
CA GLY A 175 7.35 4.35 -16.12
C GLY A 175 6.44 3.61 -15.14
N PHE A 176 5.57 4.30 -14.39
CA PHE A 176 4.46 3.65 -13.69
C PHE A 176 3.40 3.20 -14.71
N PHE A 177 3.01 4.08 -15.62
CA PHE A 177 2.16 3.68 -16.75
C PHE A 177 2.92 2.71 -17.66
N GLY A 178 2.31 1.56 -17.90
CA GLY A 178 2.91 0.46 -18.68
C GLY A 178 3.82 -0.46 -17.86
N CYS A 179 3.88 -0.35 -16.53
CA CYS A 179 4.65 -1.26 -15.69
C CYS A 179 4.03 -2.66 -15.59
N HIS A 180 2.73 -2.80 -15.85
CA HIS A 180 1.98 -4.06 -15.83
C HIS A 180 2.10 -4.86 -14.53
N HIS A 181 2.35 -4.21 -13.40
CA HIS A 181 2.57 -4.89 -12.11
C HIS A 181 1.40 -5.76 -11.69
N PHE A 182 0.16 -5.29 -11.92
CA PHE A 182 -1.06 -6.02 -11.56
C PHE A 182 -1.21 -7.30 -12.39
N LEU A 183 -0.94 -7.25 -13.68
CA LEU A 183 -0.93 -8.41 -14.57
C LEU A 183 0.20 -9.37 -14.22
N HIS A 184 1.44 -8.88 -14.15
CA HIS A 184 2.62 -9.70 -13.84
C HIS A 184 2.54 -10.33 -12.46
N GLY A 185 2.00 -9.61 -11.47
CA GLY A 185 1.75 -10.14 -10.14
C GLY A 185 0.79 -11.33 -10.17
N ASN A 186 -0.32 -11.19 -10.88
CA ASN A 186 -1.31 -12.25 -11.02
C ASN A 186 -0.77 -13.48 -11.79
N GLU A 187 -0.06 -13.25 -12.90
CA GLU A 187 0.60 -14.34 -13.66
C GLU A 187 1.58 -15.12 -12.77
N TRP A 188 2.35 -14.42 -11.95
CA TRP A 188 3.28 -15.04 -11.03
C TRP A 188 2.59 -15.81 -9.91
N LEU A 189 1.53 -15.25 -9.32
CA LEU A 189 0.71 -15.95 -8.30
C LEU A 189 0.15 -17.27 -8.85
N VAL A 190 -0.41 -17.25 -10.05
CA VAL A 190 -0.93 -18.46 -10.72
C VAL A 190 0.17 -19.50 -10.95
N LYS A 191 1.37 -19.10 -11.39
CA LYS A 191 2.53 -19.99 -11.53
C LYS A 191 2.95 -20.64 -10.20
N LYS A 192 2.67 -20.00 -9.07
CA LYS A 192 2.93 -20.51 -7.72
C LYS A 192 1.76 -21.32 -7.13
N GLY A 193 0.71 -21.56 -7.90
CA GLY A 193 -0.47 -22.30 -7.46
C GLY A 193 -1.39 -21.49 -6.55
N LEU A 194 -1.25 -20.17 -6.53
CA LEU A 194 -2.09 -19.26 -5.75
C LEU A 194 -3.17 -18.64 -6.63
N SER A 195 -4.31 -18.31 -6.04
CA SER A 195 -5.37 -17.59 -6.75
C SER A 195 -4.90 -16.16 -7.08
N PRO A 196 -5.19 -15.65 -8.30
CA PRO A 196 -4.91 -14.27 -8.63
C PRO A 196 -5.79 -13.32 -7.80
N ILE A 197 -5.40 -12.06 -7.77
CA ILE A 197 -6.22 -10.98 -7.19
C ILE A 197 -7.24 -10.52 -8.24
N ASP A 198 -8.49 -10.42 -7.83
CA ASP A 198 -9.48 -9.65 -8.57
C ASP A 198 -9.28 -8.16 -8.26
N TRP A 199 -8.70 -7.44 -9.20
CA TRP A 199 -8.37 -6.02 -9.03
C TRP A 199 -9.57 -5.09 -9.19
N GLN A 200 -10.73 -5.61 -9.60
CA GLN A 200 -11.96 -4.81 -9.64
C GLN A 200 -12.42 -4.44 -8.23
N VAL A 201 -12.84 -3.20 -8.00
CA VAL A 201 -13.37 -2.70 -6.72
C VAL A 201 -14.71 -2.01 -6.93
#